data_fe939367968c521f1f25d816a9d03c0e
#
_entry.id   fe939367968c521f1f25d816a9d03c0e
#
_cell.length_a   1.000
_cell.length_b   1.000
_cell.length_c   1.000
_cell.angle_alpha   90.00
_cell.angle_beta   90.00
_cell.angle_gamma   90.00
#
_symmetry.space_group_name_H-M   'P 1'
#
loop_
_entity.id
_entity.type
_entity.pdbx_description
1 polymer ?
#
loop_
_entity_poly.entity_id
_entity_poly.type
_entity_poly.pdbx_seq_one_letter_code
_entity_poly.pdbx_strand_id
1 'polypeptide(L)'
;MYTTSEKTAKQKMILAKAVLAAAKRLGLAQDQLALTLNIDSVKTLTSLELDPTSKQGEIALTLIRITTSLDALTGGDTVWMQHFMRSPNKLMSDIPIEQIQNPQGLASILQLVEGLRAKL
;
A
#
# COMPACT_ATOMS: atom_id res chain seq x y z
N MET A 1 11.69 18.85 22.46
CA MET A 1 10.32 18.82 21.90
C MET A 1 10.34 19.29 20.45
N TYR A 2 9.72 18.55 19.58
CA TYR A 2 9.65 18.95 18.15
C TYR A 2 8.65 20.06 17.95
N THR A 3 8.98 21.00 17.05
CA THR A 3 8.01 21.98 16.57
C THR A 3 6.95 21.27 15.72
N THR A 4 5.81 21.94 15.46
CA THR A 4 4.78 21.37 14.60
C THR A 4 5.33 21.06 13.19
N SER A 5 6.18 21.94 12.63
CA SER A 5 6.81 21.73 11.34
C SER A 5 7.73 20.51 11.32
N GLU A 6 8.55 20.34 12.34
CA GLU A 6 9.47 19.19 12.45
C GLU A 6 8.68 17.89 12.59
N LYS A 7 7.62 17.90 13.40
CA LYS A 7 6.75 16.74 13.59
C LYS A 7 6.08 16.35 12.26
N THR A 8 5.58 17.31 11.51
CA THR A 8 4.95 17.09 10.21
C THR A 8 5.94 16.51 9.20
N ALA A 9 7.15 17.08 9.12
CA ALA A 9 8.20 16.58 8.24
C ALA A 9 8.58 15.13 8.59
N LYS A 10 8.69 14.82 9.88
CA LYS A 10 8.99 13.47 10.33
C LYS A 10 7.88 12.48 9.94
N GLN A 11 6.61 12.87 10.10
CA GLN A 11 5.48 12.04 9.71
C GLN A 11 5.48 11.74 8.21
N LYS A 12 5.80 12.73 7.38
CA LYS A 12 5.90 12.56 5.94
C LYS A 12 6.99 11.57 5.55
N MET A 13 8.15 11.64 6.21
CA MET A 13 9.25 10.71 5.98
C MET A 13 8.88 9.29 6.39
N ILE A 14 8.22 9.14 7.52
CA ILE A 14 7.78 7.83 8.02
C ILE A 14 6.80 7.19 7.05
N LEU A 15 5.83 7.97 6.54
CA LEU A 15 4.84 7.44 5.60
C LEU A 15 5.50 7.00 4.30
N ALA A 16 6.44 7.78 3.75
CA ALA A 16 7.16 7.41 2.53
C ALA A 16 7.92 6.10 2.72
N LYS A 17 8.64 5.95 3.82
CA LYS A 17 9.36 4.71 4.13
C LYS A 17 8.42 3.53 4.32
N ALA A 18 7.30 3.75 5.01
CA ALA A 18 6.34 2.69 5.30
C ALA A 18 5.70 2.15 4.02
N VAL A 19 5.32 3.02 3.08
CA VAL A 19 4.71 2.58 1.82
C VAL A 19 5.72 1.87 0.93
N LEU A 20 6.99 2.30 0.93
CA LEU A 20 8.04 1.60 0.19
C LEU A 20 8.24 0.19 0.73
N ALA A 21 8.26 0.03 2.05
CA ALA A 21 8.38 -1.28 2.68
C ALA A 21 7.17 -2.16 2.39
N ALA A 22 5.96 -1.60 2.47
CA ALA A 22 4.73 -2.31 2.15
C ALA A 22 4.72 -2.80 0.70
N ALA A 23 5.08 -1.93 -0.25
CA ALA A 23 5.15 -2.28 -1.66
C ALA A 23 6.12 -3.43 -1.92
N LYS A 24 7.26 -3.42 -1.25
CA LYS A 24 8.25 -4.50 -1.37
C LYS A 24 7.68 -5.82 -0.89
N ARG A 25 6.96 -5.83 0.22
CA ARG A 25 6.34 -7.05 0.75
C ARG A 25 5.24 -7.57 -0.16
N LEU A 26 4.48 -6.67 -0.80
CA LEU A 26 3.43 -7.04 -1.76
C LEU A 26 4.00 -7.49 -3.12
N GLY A 27 5.28 -7.28 -3.36
CA GLY A 27 5.91 -7.62 -4.62
C GLY A 27 5.66 -6.60 -5.73
N LEU A 28 5.37 -5.36 -5.37
CA LEU A 28 5.19 -4.29 -6.34
C LEU A 28 6.54 -3.82 -6.88
N ALA A 29 6.66 -3.75 -8.21
CA ALA A 29 7.77 -3.08 -8.84
C ALA A 29 7.64 -1.56 -8.66
N GLN A 30 8.73 -0.82 -8.85
CA GLN A 30 8.73 0.62 -8.64
C GLN A 30 7.73 1.35 -9.55
N ASP A 31 7.62 0.92 -10.80
CA ASP A 31 6.65 1.49 -11.75
C ASP A 31 5.20 1.19 -11.33
N GLN A 32 4.94 0.01 -10.80
CA GLN A 32 3.62 -0.37 -10.30
C GLN A 32 3.23 0.49 -9.09
N LEU A 33 4.16 0.72 -8.18
CA LEU A 33 3.92 1.59 -7.03
C LEU A 33 3.67 3.04 -7.47
N ALA A 34 4.46 3.54 -8.42
CA ALA A 34 4.27 4.87 -8.95
C ALA A 34 2.90 5.05 -9.58
N LEU A 35 2.44 4.06 -10.36
CA LEU A 35 1.10 4.07 -10.94
C LEU A 35 0.01 4.07 -9.87
N THR A 36 0.16 3.24 -8.85
CA THR A 36 -0.80 3.14 -7.75
C THR A 36 -0.90 4.47 -6.98
N LEU A 37 0.23 5.09 -6.68
CA LEU A 37 0.28 6.36 -5.95
C LEU A 37 -0.03 7.57 -6.83
N ASN A 38 -0.10 7.37 -8.15
CA ASN A 38 -0.29 8.44 -9.12
C ASN A 38 0.81 9.50 -9.02
N ILE A 39 2.06 9.05 -9.02
CA ILE A 39 3.26 9.87 -9.03
C ILE A 39 4.12 9.49 -10.23
N ASP A 40 5.00 10.41 -10.64
CA ASP A 40 5.83 10.21 -11.83
C ASP A 40 6.90 9.13 -11.63
N SER A 41 7.49 9.08 -10.45
CA SER A 41 8.56 8.14 -10.16
C SER A 41 8.71 7.91 -8.66
N VAL A 42 9.01 6.68 -8.29
CA VAL A 42 9.30 6.30 -6.89
C VAL A 42 10.58 6.98 -6.38
N LYS A 43 11.43 7.48 -7.27
CA LYS A 43 12.62 8.23 -6.86
C LYS A 43 12.25 9.46 -6.01
N THR A 44 11.09 10.04 -6.21
CA THR A 44 10.61 11.15 -5.39
C THR A 44 10.37 10.74 -3.95
N LEU A 45 10.02 9.48 -3.70
CA LEU A 45 9.77 8.97 -2.36
C LEU A 45 11.05 8.67 -1.58
N THR A 46 12.16 8.38 -2.26
CA THR A 46 13.43 8.06 -1.59
C THR A 46 14.11 9.31 -1.02
N SER A 47 13.82 10.47 -1.60
CA SER A 47 14.39 11.75 -1.18
C SER A 47 13.35 12.65 -0.50
N LEU A 48 12.08 12.27 -0.49
CA LEU A 48 11.01 13.16 -0.12
C LEU A 48 10.04 12.55 0.88
N GLU A 49 9.18 13.40 1.25
CA GLU A 49 8.11 13.25 2.19
C GLU A 49 6.82 12.95 1.44
N LEU A 50 5.97 12.14 2.05
CA LEU A 50 4.64 11.86 1.54
C LEU A 50 3.63 12.37 2.58
N ASP A 51 2.89 13.42 2.22
CA ASP A 51 1.94 14.05 3.14
C ASP A 51 0.76 13.13 3.42
N PRO A 52 0.53 12.73 4.69
CA PRO A 52 -0.60 11.85 5.02
C PRO A 52 -1.97 12.44 4.67
N THR A 53 -2.07 13.78 4.56
CA THR A 53 -3.33 14.45 4.24
C THR A 53 -3.53 14.62 2.74
N SER A 54 -2.52 14.32 1.93
CA SER A 54 -2.63 14.37 0.48
C SER A 54 -3.35 13.14 -0.07
N LYS A 55 -3.77 13.24 -1.33
CA LYS A 55 -4.41 12.10 -2.01
C LYS A 55 -3.46 10.91 -2.14
N GLN A 56 -2.20 11.18 -2.47
CA GLN A 56 -1.16 10.16 -2.52
C GLN A 56 -0.90 9.54 -1.15
N GLY A 57 -0.96 10.35 -0.11
CA GLY A 57 -0.82 9.87 1.27
C GLY A 57 -1.96 8.96 1.68
N GLU A 58 -3.19 9.26 1.29
CA GLU A 58 -4.34 8.39 1.53
C GLU A 58 -4.19 7.05 0.83
N ILE A 59 -3.74 7.06 -0.41
CA ILE A 59 -3.47 5.83 -1.17
C ILE A 59 -2.38 5.01 -0.47
N ALA A 60 -1.32 5.66 -0.04
CA ALA A 60 -0.22 5.01 0.67
C ALA A 60 -0.71 4.34 1.96
N LEU A 61 -1.54 5.03 2.74
CA LEU A 61 -2.12 4.47 3.96
C LEU A 61 -3.01 3.26 3.65
N THR A 62 -3.77 3.31 2.56
CA THR A 62 -4.59 2.18 2.12
C THR A 62 -3.73 0.97 1.76
N LEU A 63 -2.63 1.18 1.03
CA LEU A 63 -1.69 0.10 0.72
C LEU A 63 -1.08 -0.53 1.97
N ILE A 64 -0.73 0.30 2.95
CA ILE A 64 -0.20 -0.18 4.23
C ILE A 64 -1.25 -1.03 4.96
N ARG A 65 -2.52 -0.61 4.96
CA ARG A 65 -3.62 -1.37 5.56
C ARG A 65 -3.83 -2.70 4.86
N ILE A 66 -3.75 -2.74 3.53
CA ILE A 66 -3.83 -3.98 2.76
C ILE A 66 -2.69 -4.91 3.17
N THR A 67 -1.48 -4.40 3.25
CA THR A 67 -0.31 -5.17 3.65
C THR A 67 -0.47 -5.74 5.05
N THR A 68 -0.94 -4.93 6.00
CA THR A 68 -1.18 -5.36 7.39
C THR A 68 -2.20 -6.49 7.45
N SER A 69 -3.28 -6.39 6.68
CA SER A 69 -4.32 -7.42 6.65
C SER A 69 -3.80 -8.71 6.00
N LEU A 70 -3.06 -8.61 4.90
CA LEU A 70 -2.45 -9.78 4.27
C LEU A 70 -1.40 -10.44 5.16
N ASP A 71 -0.65 -9.64 5.91
CA ASP A 71 0.30 -10.14 6.89
C ASP A 71 -0.42 -11.02 7.94
N ALA A 72 -1.52 -10.54 8.47
CA ALA A 72 -2.33 -11.29 9.42
C ALA A 72 -2.92 -12.57 8.80
N LEU A 73 -3.41 -12.48 7.55
CA LEU A 73 -4.03 -13.62 6.86
C LEU A 73 -3.03 -14.70 6.47
N THR A 74 -1.79 -14.34 6.21
CA THR A 74 -0.76 -15.27 5.72
C THR A 74 0.25 -15.67 6.80
N GLY A 75 0.10 -15.14 8.02
CA GLY A 75 1.09 -15.37 9.07
C GLY A 75 2.44 -14.75 8.78
N GLY A 76 2.47 -13.65 8.02
CA GLY A 76 3.69 -12.95 7.67
C GLY A 76 4.44 -13.53 6.48
N ASP A 77 3.87 -14.51 5.77
CA ASP A 77 4.51 -15.17 4.64
C ASP A 77 4.42 -14.31 3.38
N THR A 78 5.54 -13.69 2.99
CA THR A 78 5.60 -12.80 1.83
C THR A 78 5.37 -13.54 0.51
N VAL A 79 5.72 -14.82 0.44
CA VAL A 79 5.45 -15.63 -0.77
C VAL A 79 3.95 -15.73 -1.01
N TRP A 80 3.18 -16.02 0.04
CA TRP A 80 1.72 -16.06 -0.05
C TRP A 80 1.10 -14.69 -0.31
N MET A 81 1.65 -13.62 0.29
CA MET A 81 1.19 -12.26 0.03
C MET A 81 1.35 -11.91 -1.46
N GLN A 82 2.52 -12.22 -2.03
CA GLN A 82 2.80 -11.94 -3.43
C GLN A 82 1.98 -12.82 -4.37
N HIS A 83 1.75 -14.06 -3.99
CA HIS A 83 0.88 -14.96 -4.75
C HIS A 83 -0.55 -14.40 -4.82
N PHE A 84 -1.09 -13.93 -3.69
CA PHE A 84 -2.39 -13.28 -3.67
C PHE A 84 -2.45 -12.09 -4.62
N MET A 85 -1.44 -11.24 -4.59
CA MET A 85 -1.41 -10.03 -5.40
C MET A 85 -1.35 -10.31 -6.90
N ARG A 86 -0.78 -11.43 -7.31
CA ARG A 86 -0.56 -11.77 -8.72
C ARG A 86 -1.52 -12.80 -9.29
N SER A 87 -2.40 -13.33 -8.48
CA SER A 87 -3.36 -14.36 -8.91
C SER A 87 -4.75 -13.76 -9.07
N PRO A 88 -5.52 -14.22 -10.06
CA PRO A 88 -6.91 -13.78 -10.20
C PRO A 88 -7.71 -14.12 -8.94
N ASN A 89 -8.46 -13.16 -8.45
CA ASN A 89 -9.31 -13.36 -7.28
C ASN A 89 -10.64 -13.96 -7.74
N LYS A 90 -11.04 -15.08 -7.13
CA LYS A 90 -12.29 -15.76 -7.50
C LYS A 90 -13.53 -14.92 -7.26
N LEU A 91 -13.51 -14.04 -6.26
CA LEU A 91 -14.66 -13.20 -5.93
C LEU A 91 -14.78 -12.00 -6.87
N MET A 92 -13.65 -11.49 -7.39
CA MET A 92 -13.60 -10.27 -8.18
C MET A 92 -13.23 -10.50 -9.64
N SER A 93 -12.77 -11.68 -9.99
CA SER A 93 -12.34 -12.08 -11.33
C SER A 93 -11.16 -11.29 -11.90
N ASP A 94 -10.51 -10.47 -11.08
CA ASP A 94 -9.39 -9.62 -11.47
C ASP A 94 -8.14 -9.92 -10.63
N ILE A 95 -7.01 -9.46 -11.14
CA ILE A 95 -5.72 -9.63 -10.46
C ILE A 95 -5.48 -8.44 -9.53
N PRO A 96 -5.32 -8.65 -8.21
CA PRO A 96 -5.19 -7.55 -7.25
C PRO A 96 -4.13 -6.51 -7.58
N ILE A 97 -2.96 -6.93 -8.07
CA ILE A 97 -1.86 -6.01 -8.39
C ILE A 97 -2.25 -5.02 -9.51
N GLU A 98 -3.17 -5.41 -10.39
CA GLU A 98 -3.70 -4.53 -11.43
C GLU A 98 -4.85 -3.67 -10.89
N GLN A 99 -5.69 -4.25 -10.04
CA GLN A 99 -6.83 -3.54 -9.45
C GLN A 99 -6.43 -2.35 -8.60
N ILE A 100 -5.34 -2.47 -7.84
CA ILE A 100 -4.89 -1.40 -6.94
C ILE A 100 -4.38 -0.15 -7.69
N GLN A 101 -4.21 -0.23 -9.01
CA GLN A 101 -3.75 0.90 -9.81
C GLN A 101 -4.85 1.96 -10.03
N ASN A 102 -6.09 1.65 -9.71
CA ASN A 102 -7.16 2.63 -9.74
C ASN A 102 -7.87 2.72 -8.38
N PRO A 103 -8.48 3.88 -8.04
CA PRO A 103 -9.03 4.10 -6.70
C PRO A 103 -10.13 3.12 -6.30
N GLN A 104 -11.00 2.74 -7.24
CA GLN A 104 -12.10 1.81 -6.95
C GLN A 104 -11.57 0.41 -6.66
N GLY A 105 -10.63 -0.06 -7.47
CA GLY A 105 -9.99 -1.36 -7.28
C GLY A 105 -9.21 -1.42 -5.98
N LEU A 106 -8.49 -0.34 -5.65
CA LEU A 106 -7.75 -0.25 -4.40
C LEU A 106 -8.70 -0.37 -3.19
N ALA A 107 -9.82 0.36 -3.20
CA ALA A 107 -10.82 0.28 -2.15
C ALA A 107 -11.43 -1.12 -2.06
N SER A 108 -11.70 -1.75 -3.20
CA SER A 108 -12.28 -3.10 -3.25
C SER A 108 -11.34 -4.15 -2.63
N ILE A 109 -10.04 -4.08 -2.94
CA ILE A 109 -9.06 -4.99 -2.36
C ILE A 109 -8.94 -4.77 -0.85
N LEU A 110 -8.94 -3.53 -0.40
CA LEU A 110 -8.92 -3.22 1.03
C LEU A 110 -10.13 -3.85 1.74
N GLN A 111 -11.33 -3.67 1.20
CA GLN A 111 -12.55 -4.26 1.78
C GLN A 111 -12.47 -5.77 1.84
N LEU A 112 -11.96 -6.41 0.78
CA LEU A 112 -11.81 -7.85 0.73
C LEU A 112 -10.89 -8.37 1.83
N VAL A 113 -9.67 -7.83 1.91
CA VAL A 113 -8.67 -8.35 2.87
C VAL A 113 -9.02 -8.00 4.31
N GLU A 114 -9.59 -6.83 4.57
CA GLU A 114 -10.05 -6.47 5.91
C GLU A 114 -11.25 -7.31 6.33
N GLY A 115 -12.15 -7.60 5.39
CA GLY A 115 -13.28 -8.48 5.64
C GLY A 115 -12.85 -9.91 5.96
N LEU A 116 -11.89 -10.44 5.22
CA LEU A 116 -11.33 -11.77 5.49
C LEU A 116 -10.60 -11.81 6.84
N ARG A 117 -9.82 -10.77 7.14
CA ARG A 117 -9.13 -10.66 8.42
C ARG A 117 -10.10 -10.63 9.60
N ALA A 118 -11.22 -9.94 9.46
CA ALA A 118 -12.23 -9.83 10.52
C ALA A 118 -12.86 -11.17 10.90
N LYS A 119 -12.73 -12.18 10.04
CA LYS A 119 -13.27 -13.53 10.28
C LYS A 119 -12.27 -14.48 10.97
N LEU A 120 -11.07 -14.02 11.22
CA LEU A 120 -10.06 -14.82 11.91
C LEU A 120 -10.41 -14.97 13.44
#